data_12f29f05f0e11dd0dc9cf8a5e3ae3a24
#
_entry.id   12f29f05f0e11dd0dc9cf8a5e3ae3a24
#
_cell.length_a   1.000
_cell.length_b   1.000
_cell.length_c   1.000
_cell.angle_alpha   90.00
_cell.angle_beta   90.00
_cell.angle_gamma   90.00
#
_symmetry.space_group_name_H-M   'P 1'
#
loop_
_entity.id
_entity.type
_entity.pdbx_description
1 polymer ?
#
loop_
_entity_poly.entity_id
_entity_poly.type
_entity_poly.pdbx_seq_one_letter_code
_entity_poly.pdbx_strand_id
1 'polypeptide(L)'
;MPELEILEAKVPVRTPVLVREAETAQENRASRFAPVAGWLSGPVFSRARDIFAANMTELLDRAEDPARMIRMIIMEMEETLVEVRATAARSIADIKEIRRSQARLNEIEANWTEKAELALSKGREDLAKAALVERQKAAEMAEELRDEVSQLEQVLRGYEADIARLQAKLREARGRQNAIAARFESALTRARAREVMHGSRTQDAFSKFEILERRADFAEGRCDALGITSLEDEIDQLQADEKIDAELQAMKAARAAQLRARAN
;
A
#
# COMPACT_ATOMS: atom_id res chain seq x y z
N MET A 1 -28.24 45.34 -55.42
CA MET A 1 -27.16 45.23 -54.46
C MET A 1 -27.55 44.11 -53.52
N PRO A 2 -27.06 42.83 -53.69
CA PRO A 2 -27.24 41.79 -52.68
C PRO A 2 -26.11 41.82 -51.66
N GLU A 3 -26.48 41.80 -50.38
CA GLU A 3 -25.61 41.72 -49.23
C GLU A 3 -24.89 40.37 -49.22
N LEU A 4 -23.56 40.43 -49.13
CA LEU A 4 -22.70 39.26 -48.90
C LEU A 4 -22.74 38.87 -47.41
N GLU A 5 -23.56 37.88 -47.06
CA GLU A 5 -23.46 37.16 -45.79
C GLU A 5 -22.15 36.40 -45.74
N ILE A 6 -21.22 36.87 -44.92
CA ILE A 6 -19.98 36.15 -44.61
C ILE A 6 -20.37 35.05 -43.64
N LEU A 7 -20.53 33.82 -44.14
CA LEU A 7 -20.61 32.59 -43.33
C LEU A 7 -19.26 32.37 -42.64
N GLU A 8 -19.17 32.78 -41.38
CA GLU A 8 -18.10 32.33 -40.49
C GLU A 8 -18.20 30.80 -40.29
N ALA A 9 -17.46 30.07 -41.10
CA ALA A 9 -17.25 28.66 -40.92
C ALA A 9 -16.46 28.42 -39.62
N LYS A 10 -17.17 28.10 -38.54
CA LYS A 10 -16.61 27.66 -37.27
C LYS A 10 -15.91 26.33 -37.51
N VAL A 11 -14.61 26.35 -37.79
CA VAL A 11 -13.79 25.15 -37.92
C VAL A 11 -13.77 24.46 -36.55
N PRO A 12 -14.24 23.23 -36.42
CA PRO A 12 -14.14 22.54 -35.15
C PRO A 12 -12.66 22.27 -34.82
N VAL A 13 -12.18 22.91 -33.78
CA VAL A 13 -10.85 22.61 -33.22
C VAL A 13 -10.87 21.15 -32.78
N ARG A 14 -10.27 20.26 -33.57
CA ARG A 14 -10.04 18.88 -33.18
C ARG A 14 -9.07 18.90 -32.01
N THR A 15 -9.60 18.67 -30.80
CA THR A 15 -8.77 18.41 -29.61
C THR A 15 -7.80 17.27 -29.92
N PRO A 16 -6.51 17.42 -29.65
CA PRO A 16 -5.53 16.37 -29.92
C PRO A 16 -5.91 15.09 -29.17
N VAL A 17 -5.78 13.97 -29.85
CA VAL A 17 -6.20 12.63 -29.37
C VAL A 17 -5.67 12.32 -27.97
N LEU A 18 -4.47 12.82 -27.64
CA LEU A 18 -3.82 12.63 -26.34
C LEU A 18 -4.53 13.36 -25.18
N VAL A 19 -5.12 14.53 -25.42
CA VAL A 19 -5.91 15.25 -24.39
C VAL A 19 -7.22 14.49 -24.14
N ARG A 20 -7.82 13.95 -25.18
CA ARG A 20 -9.05 13.17 -25.09
C ARG A 20 -8.83 11.82 -24.40
N GLU A 21 -7.67 11.19 -24.58
CA GLU A 21 -7.29 9.98 -23.85
C GLU A 21 -7.01 10.28 -22.37
N ALA A 22 -6.46 11.44 -22.04
CA ALA A 22 -6.27 11.90 -20.68
C ALA A 22 -7.61 12.20 -19.98
N GLU A 23 -8.54 12.88 -20.66
CA GLU A 23 -9.90 13.15 -20.15
C GLU A 23 -10.71 11.85 -19.93
N THR A 24 -10.66 10.89 -20.86
CA THR A 24 -11.33 9.58 -20.70
C THR A 24 -10.68 8.71 -19.63
N ALA A 25 -9.38 8.84 -19.42
CA ALA A 25 -8.66 8.21 -18.31
C ALA A 25 -9.06 8.84 -16.98
N GLN A 26 -9.32 10.14 -16.94
CA GLN A 26 -9.75 10.87 -15.74
C GLN A 26 -11.21 10.56 -15.36
N GLU A 27 -12.12 10.47 -16.33
CA GLU A 27 -13.51 10.02 -16.10
C GLU A 27 -13.59 8.57 -15.59
N ASN A 28 -12.79 7.68 -16.14
CA ASN A 28 -12.68 6.29 -15.67
C ASN A 28 -12.03 6.19 -14.27
N ARG A 29 -11.18 7.15 -13.90
CA ARG A 29 -10.57 7.24 -12.56
C ARG A 29 -11.53 7.80 -11.52
N ALA A 30 -12.29 8.83 -11.83
CA ALA A 30 -13.28 9.41 -10.90
C ALA A 30 -14.31 8.35 -10.43
N SER A 31 -14.61 7.35 -11.25
CA SER A 31 -15.47 6.22 -10.87
C SER A 31 -14.75 5.14 -10.03
N ARG A 32 -13.41 5.04 -10.11
CA ARG A 32 -12.59 4.09 -9.32
C ARG A 32 -12.15 4.64 -7.98
N PHE A 33 -11.98 5.94 -7.87
CA PHE A 33 -11.59 6.63 -6.65
C PHE A 33 -12.82 7.28 -6.01
N ALA A 34 -13.74 6.44 -5.50
CA ALA A 34 -14.68 6.89 -4.50
C ALA A 34 -13.88 7.53 -3.35
N PRO A 35 -14.35 8.64 -2.75
CA PRO A 35 -13.55 9.49 -1.89
C PRO A 35 -12.84 8.67 -0.80
N VAL A 36 -11.54 8.87 -0.69
CA VAL A 36 -10.61 8.20 0.25
C VAL A 36 -11.12 8.21 1.69
N ALA A 37 -12.00 9.17 2.04
CA ALA A 37 -12.69 9.25 3.32
C ALA A 37 -13.61 8.04 3.65
N GLY A 38 -14.22 7.38 2.66
CA GLY A 38 -15.02 6.17 2.86
C GLY A 38 -14.19 4.92 3.16
N TRP A 39 -12.92 4.94 2.83
CA TRP A 39 -11.98 3.84 3.00
C TRP A 39 -11.46 3.71 4.43
N LEU A 40 -11.29 4.83 5.13
CA LEU A 40 -10.95 4.86 6.56
C LEU A 40 -12.07 4.30 7.45
N SER A 41 -13.26 4.09 6.89
CA SER A 41 -14.43 3.52 7.56
C SER A 41 -14.67 2.03 7.19
N GLY A 42 -13.78 1.41 6.42
CA GLY A 42 -13.91 0.02 5.99
C GLY A 42 -13.80 -0.98 7.14
N PRO A 43 -14.37 -2.20 6.98
CA PRO A 43 -14.41 -3.23 8.04
C PRO A 43 -13.02 -3.65 8.52
N VAL A 44 -11.97 -3.48 7.71
CA VAL A 44 -10.57 -3.78 8.06
C VAL A 44 -10.05 -2.81 9.11
N PHE A 45 -10.36 -1.51 8.97
CA PHE A 45 -9.92 -0.48 9.92
C PHE A 45 -10.71 -0.51 11.23
N SER A 46 -11.99 -0.90 11.21
CA SER A 46 -12.73 -1.10 12.45
C SER A 46 -12.12 -2.25 13.26
N ARG A 47 -11.78 -3.38 12.63
CA ARG A 47 -11.12 -4.51 13.29
C ARG A 47 -9.75 -4.14 13.85
N ALA A 48 -8.90 -3.46 13.06
CA ALA A 48 -7.60 -2.99 13.55
C ALA A 48 -7.75 -2.06 14.75
N ARG A 49 -8.70 -1.10 14.68
CA ARG A 49 -9.00 -0.19 15.79
C ARG A 49 -9.50 -0.93 17.03
N ASP A 50 -10.37 -1.91 16.88
CA ASP A 50 -10.91 -2.71 17.98
C ASP A 50 -9.81 -3.53 18.65
N ILE A 51 -8.88 -4.10 17.87
CA ILE A 51 -7.68 -4.79 18.36
C ILE A 51 -6.77 -3.81 19.13
N PHE A 52 -6.60 -2.57 18.63
CA PHE A 52 -5.80 -1.55 19.31
C PHE A 52 -6.43 -1.03 20.60
N ALA A 53 -7.76 -0.90 20.62
CA ALA A 53 -8.51 -0.42 21.77
C ALA A 53 -8.67 -1.50 22.83
N ALA A 54 -8.64 -2.78 22.46
CA ALA A 54 -8.83 -3.88 23.39
C ALA A 54 -7.66 -4.00 24.37
N ASN A 55 -7.99 -3.94 25.64
CA ASN A 55 -7.02 -4.27 26.69
C ASN A 55 -6.85 -5.80 26.74
N MET A 56 -5.84 -6.29 26.03
CA MET A 56 -5.55 -7.73 25.87
C MET A 56 -5.41 -8.44 27.23
N THR A 57 -4.95 -7.75 28.26
CA THR A 57 -4.84 -8.30 29.62
C THR A 57 -6.21 -8.59 30.19
N GLU A 58 -7.12 -7.63 30.09
CA GLU A 58 -8.47 -7.76 30.65
C GLU A 58 -9.32 -8.81 29.91
N LEU A 59 -9.13 -8.93 28.59
CA LEU A 59 -9.78 -9.97 27.78
C LEU A 59 -9.30 -11.38 28.16
N LEU A 60 -7.98 -11.53 28.38
CA LEU A 60 -7.40 -12.83 28.76
C LEU A 60 -7.75 -13.22 30.21
N ASP A 61 -7.83 -12.25 31.11
CA ASP A 61 -8.17 -12.49 32.53
C ASP A 61 -9.65 -12.93 32.71
N ARG A 62 -10.53 -12.52 31.79
CA ARG A 62 -11.95 -12.90 31.78
C ARG A 62 -12.26 -14.16 30.96
N ALA A 63 -11.30 -14.68 30.22
CA ALA A 63 -11.50 -15.81 29.33
C ALA A 63 -11.51 -17.13 30.08
N GLU A 64 -12.46 -18.01 29.76
CA GLU A 64 -12.48 -19.40 30.25
C GLU A 64 -11.26 -20.21 29.74
N ASP A 65 -10.78 -19.91 28.52
CA ASP A 65 -9.57 -20.51 27.92
C ASP A 65 -8.67 -19.40 27.34
N PRO A 66 -7.75 -18.85 28.15
CA PRO A 66 -6.84 -17.80 27.70
C PRO A 66 -5.92 -18.27 26.56
N ALA A 67 -5.53 -19.53 26.52
CA ALA A 67 -4.65 -20.07 25.49
C ALA A 67 -5.35 -20.17 24.12
N ARG A 68 -6.62 -20.47 24.10
CA ARG A 68 -7.42 -20.45 22.87
C ARG A 68 -7.70 -19.03 22.39
N MET A 69 -8.03 -18.14 23.33
CA MET A 69 -8.35 -16.75 23.03
C MET A 69 -7.13 -16.03 22.43
N ILE A 70 -5.94 -16.19 23.00
CA ILE A 70 -4.74 -15.53 22.48
C ILE A 70 -4.37 -16.01 21.09
N ARG A 71 -4.56 -17.30 20.78
CA ARG A 71 -4.36 -17.83 19.43
C ARG A 71 -5.32 -17.18 18.43
N MET A 72 -6.60 -17.04 18.78
CA MET A 72 -7.59 -16.36 17.93
C MET A 72 -7.21 -14.91 17.66
N ILE A 73 -6.77 -14.18 18.70
CA ILE A 73 -6.32 -12.78 18.58
C ILE A 73 -5.10 -12.69 17.66
N ILE A 74 -4.13 -13.58 17.78
CA ILE A 74 -2.94 -13.63 16.93
C ILE A 74 -3.35 -13.84 15.47
N MET A 75 -4.19 -14.83 15.18
CA MET A 75 -4.67 -15.09 13.82
C MET A 75 -5.39 -13.87 13.21
N GLU A 76 -6.26 -13.24 13.97
CA GLU A 76 -6.98 -12.05 13.50
C GLU A 76 -6.04 -10.86 13.24
N MET A 77 -5.02 -10.69 14.08
CA MET A 77 -3.97 -9.69 13.85
C MET A 77 -3.14 -9.98 12.59
N GLU A 78 -2.80 -11.23 12.34
CA GLU A 78 -2.06 -11.66 11.15
C GLU A 78 -2.88 -11.45 9.88
N GLU A 79 -4.15 -11.84 9.87
CA GLU A 79 -5.05 -11.57 8.75
C GLU A 79 -5.19 -10.07 8.48
N THR A 80 -5.40 -9.27 9.52
CA THR A 80 -5.51 -7.80 9.40
C THR A 80 -4.20 -7.21 8.86
N LEU A 81 -3.05 -7.71 9.30
CA LEU A 81 -1.75 -7.26 8.82
C LEU A 81 -1.56 -7.52 7.34
N VAL A 82 -1.96 -8.70 6.84
CA VAL A 82 -1.93 -9.05 5.41
C VAL A 82 -2.82 -8.11 4.61
N GLU A 83 -4.04 -7.83 5.08
CA GLU A 83 -4.98 -6.93 4.39
C GLU A 83 -4.46 -5.48 4.32
N VAL A 84 -3.90 -4.96 5.42
CA VAL A 84 -3.35 -3.60 5.45
C VAL A 84 -2.13 -3.50 4.52
N ARG A 85 -1.24 -4.50 4.51
CA ARG A 85 -0.10 -4.56 3.58
C ARG A 85 -0.54 -4.62 2.13
N ALA A 86 -1.51 -5.46 1.79
CA ALA A 86 -2.06 -5.54 0.43
C ALA A 86 -2.65 -4.21 -0.02
N THR A 87 -3.27 -3.48 0.89
CA THR A 87 -3.82 -2.16 0.64
C THR A 87 -2.73 -1.12 0.43
N ALA A 88 -1.71 -1.09 1.29
CA ALA A 88 -0.55 -0.23 1.13
C ALA A 88 0.17 -0.48 -0.21
N ALA A 89 0.34 -1.74 -0.60
CA ALA A 89 0.95 -2.11 -1.89
C ALA A 89 0.13 -1.59 -3.09
N ARG A 90 -1.21 -1.65 -3.02
CA ARG A 90 -2.08 -1.05 -4.06
C ARG A 90 -1.88 0.46 -4.13
N SER A 91 -1.89 1.17 -3.00
CA SER A 91 -1.66 2.61 -2.96
C SER A 91 -0.29 2.99 -3.55
N ILE A 92 0.75 2.21 -3.32
CA ILE A 92 2.06 2.41 -3.94
C ILE A 92 1.99 2.25 -5.47
N ALA A 93 1.26 1.25 -5.96
CA ALA A 93 1.08 1.05 -7.40
C ALA A 93 0.32 2.21 -8.03
N ASP A 94 -0.72 2.71 -7.37
CA ASP A 94 -1.51 3.86 -7.82
C ASP A 94 -0.65 5.14 -7.88
N ILE A 95 0.14 5.41 -6.84
CA ILE A 95 1.11 6.53 -6.83
C ILE A 95 2.07 6.44 -8.03
N LYS A 96 2.62 5.25 -8.31
CA LYS A 96 3.51 5.06 -9.46
C LYS A 96 2.82 5.32 -10.79
N GLU A 97 1.57 4.91 -10.94
CA GLU A 97 0.79 5.16 -12.15
C GLU A 97 0.50 6.65 -12.34
N ILE A 98 0.09 7.34 -11.26
CA ILE A 98 -0.19 8.78 -11.30
C ILE A 98 1.09 9.55 -11.64
N ARG A 99 2.23 9.23 -11.02
CA ARG A 99 3.52 9.85 -11.34
C ARG A 99 3.94 9.67 -12.80
N ARG A 100 3.68 8.50 -13.42
CA ARG A 100 3.92 8.29 -14.85
C ARG A 100 3.01 9.17 -15.71
N SER A 101 1.76 9.35 -15.30
CA SER A 101 0.82 10.24 -15.99
C SER A 101 1.23 11.69 -15.87
N GLN A 102 1.68 12.13 -14.69
CA GLN A 102 2.23 13.46 -14.45
C GLN A 102 3.46 13.71 -15.32
N ALA A 103 4.39 12.75 -15.43
CA ALA A 103 5.56 12.87 -16.29
C ALA A 103 5.15 13.09 -17.77
N ARG A 104 4.15 12.37 -18.26
CA ARG A 104 3.62 12.57 -19.62
C ARG A 104 3.00 13.95 -19.82
N LEU A 105 2.29 14.49 -18.81
CA LEU A 105 1.74 15.84 -18.88
C LEU A 105 2.83 16.92 -18.92
N ASN A 106 3.91 16.74 -18.15
CA ASN A 106 5.07 17.62 -18.21
C ASN A 106 5.76 17.60 -19.59
N GLU A 107 5.84 16.44 -20.25
CA GLU A 107 6.32 16.34 -21.64
C GLU A 107 5.41 17.07 -22.62
N ILE A 108 4.09 16.97 -22.44
CA ILE A 108 3.10 17.69 -23.24
C ILE A 108 3.25 19.20 -23.03
N GLU A 109 3.42 19.66 -21.79
CA GLU A 109 3.65 21.06 -21.45
C GLU A 109 4.92 21.60 -22.15
N ALA A 110 6.04 20.86 -22.08
CA ALA A 110 7.28 21.21 -22.77
C ALA A 110 7.08 21.33 -24.30
N ASN A 111 6.40 20.37 -24.90
CA ASN A 111 6.11 20.34 -26.33
C ASN A 111 5.24 21.53 -26.76
N TRP A 112 4.24 21.93 -25.94
CA TRP A 112 3.46 23.14 -26.24
C TRP A 112 4.26 24.43 -26.09
N THR A 113 5.22 24.45 -25.16
CA THR A 113 6.16 25.58 -25.01
C THR A 113 6.99 25.74 -26.27
N GLU A 114 7.60 24.66 -26.79
CA GLU A 114 8.36 24.70 -28.05
C GLU A 114 7.51 25.17 -29.24
N LYS A 115 6.27 24.71 -29.33
CA LYS A 115 5.33 25.14 -30.39
C LYS A 115 4.96 26.60 -30.27
N ALA A 116 4.78 27.10 -29.05
CA ALA A 116 4.52 28.52 -28.83
C ALA A 116 5.72 29.40 -29.28
N GLU A 117 6.94 29.00 -28.94
CA GLU A 117 8.17 29.66 -29.36
C GLU A 117 8.34 29.66 -30.89
N LEU A 118 8.09 28.52 -31.53
CA LEU A 118 8.12 28.39 -32.98
C LEU A 118 7.09 29.31 -33.64
N ALA A 119 5.86 29.38 -33.13
CA ALA A 119 4.82 30.24 -33.62
C ALA A 119 5.23 31.73 -33.51
N LEU A 120 5.80 32.14 -32.39
CA LEU A 120 6.35 33.49 -32.19
C LEU A 120 7.46 33.79 -33.18
N SER A 121 8.39 32.87 -33.42
CA SER A 121 9.49 33.04 -34.39
C SER A 121 8.99 33.23 -35.83
N LYS A 122 7.77 32.73 -36.13
CA LYS A 122 7.10 32.92 -37.43
C LYS A 122 6.14 34.11 -37.48
N GLY A 123 6.09 34.90 -36.42
CA GLY A 123 5.20 36.06 -36.32
C GLY A 123 3.71 35.73 -36.18
N ARG A 124 3.39 34.49 -35.79
CA ARG A 124 2.01 34.00 -35.62
C ARG A 124 1.60 34.04 -34.14
N GLU A 125 1.31 35.24 -33.64
CA GLU A 125 0.90 35.45 -32.25
C GLU A 125 -0.42 34.73 -31.89
N ASP A 126 -1.33 34.62 -32.86
CA ASP A 126 -2.58 33.87 -32.74
C ASP A 126 -2.35 32.41 -32.35
N LEU A 127 -1.44 31.75 -33.06
CA LEU A 127 -1.06 30.37 -32.80
C LEU A 127 -0.24 30.24 -31.50
N ALA A 128 0.61 31.19 -31.19
CA ALA A 128 1.36 31.20 -29.94
C ALA A 128 0.41 31.25 -28.70
N LYS A 129 -0.59 32.15 -28.76
CA LYS A 129 -1.61 32.22 -27.69
C LYS A 129 -2.38 30.92 -27.54
N ALA A 130 -2.80 30.31 -28.67
CA ALA A 130 -3.49 29.01 -28.60
C ALA A 130 -2.61 27.91 -27.99
N ALA A 131 -1.32 27.87 -28.36
CA ALA A 131 -0.37 26.91 -27.80
C ALA A 131 -0.15 27.11 -26.29
N LEU A 132 -0.08 28.36 -25.83
CA LEU A 132 0.03 28.69 -24.40
C LEU A 132 -1.21 28.29 -23.60
N VAL A 133 -2.42 28.37 -24.18
CA VAL A 133 -3.64 27.86 -23.54
C VAL A 133 -3.57 26.34 -23.34
N GLU A 134 -3.12 25.61 -24.36
CA GLU A 134 -2.98 24.14 -24.23
C GLU A 134 -1.86 23.77 -23.26
N ARG A 135 -0.76 24.53 -23.22
CA ARG A 135 0.29 24.39 -22.22
C ARG A 135 -0.27 24.57 -20.81
N GLN A 136 -1.08 25.63 -20.60
CA GLN A 136 -1.66 25.94 -19.29
C GLN A 136 -2.57 24.79 -18.80
N LYS A 137 -3.39 24.25 -19.68
CA LYS A 137 -4.23 23.08 -19.34
C LYS A 137 -3.40 21.86 -18.91
N ALA A 138 -2.32 21.59 -19.64
CA ALA A 138 -1.43 20.47 -19.29
C ALA A 138 -0.76 20.68 -17.92
N ALA A 139 -0.33 21.93 -17.63
CA ALA A 139 0.26 22.30 -16.36
C ALA A 139 -0.73 22.17 -15.19
N GLU A 140 -1.97 22.64 -15.37
CA GLU A 140 -3.05 22.51 -14.36
C GLU A 140 -3.35 21.04 -14.07
N MET A 141 -3.50 20.20 -15.09
CA MET A 141 -3.71 18.76 -14.90
C MET A 141 -2.51 18.08 -14.23
N ALA A 142 -1.27 18.50 -14.51
CA ALA A 142 -0.08 17.96 -13.85
C ALA A 142 -0.03 18.34 -12.37
N GLU A 143 -0.48 19.54 -12.00
CA GLU A 143 -0.56 20.01 -10.62
C GLU A 143 -1.64 19.26 -9.84
N GLU A 144 -2.83 19.04 -10.43
CA GLU A 144 -3.88 18.20 -9.82
C GLU A 144 -3.37 16.80 -9.49
N LEU A 145 -2.63 16.16 -10.42
CA LEU A 145 -2.04 14.86 -10.16
C LEU A 145 -0.95 14.89 -9.08
N ARG A 146 -0.23 15.99 -8.94
CA ARG A 146 0.75 16.19 -7.85
C ARG A 146 0.07 16.24 -6.50
N ASP A 147 -1.04 16.96 -6.41
CA ASP A 147 -1.84 17.04 -5.18
C ASP A 147 -2.42 15.68 -4.81
N GLU A 148 -2.92 14.92 -5.79
CA GLU A 148 -3.42 13.57 -5.58
C GLU A 148 -2.32 12.64 -5.05
N VAL A 149 -1.12 12.67 -5.62
CA VAL A 149 0.04 11.91 -5.11
C VAL A 149 0.34 12.29 -3.66
N SER A 150 0.34 13.60 -3.34
CA SER A 150 0.60 14.07 -1.98
C SER A 150 -0.41 13.52 -0.97
N GLN A 151 -1.69 13.48 -1.33
CA GLN A 151 -2.75 12.90 -0.49
C GLN A 151 -2.56 11.40 -0.31
N LEU A 152 -2.29 10.66 -1.38
CA LEU A 152 -2.04 9.21 -1.32
C LEU A 152 -0.80 8.88 -0.47
N GLU A 153 0.26 9.67 -0.55
CA GLU A 153 1.44 9.51 0.30
C GLU A 153 1.15 9.76 1.78
N GLN A 154 0.24 10.70 2.11
CA GLN A 154 -0.18 10.89 3.50
C GLN A 154 -0.94 9.66 4.03
N VAL A 155 -1.84 9.11 3.21
CA VAL A 155 -2.57 7.88 3.55
C VAL A 155 -1.61 6.70 3.72
N LEU A 156 -0.63 6.57 2.81
CA LEU A 156 0.39 5.51 2.88
C LEU A 156 1.19 5.57 4.18
N ARG A 157 1.63 6.76 4.61
CA ARG A 157 2.28 6.95 5.93
C ARG A 157 1.39 6.49 7.09
N GLY A 158 0.07 6.67 6.97
CA GLY A 158 -0.89 6.13 7.94
C GLY A 158 -0.85 4.61 7.99
N TYR A 159 -0.87 3.94 6.83
CA TYR A 159 -0.77 2.47 6.76
C TYR A 159 0.55 1.95 7.33
N GLU A 160 1.67 2.59 7.04
CA GLU A 160 2.97 2.21 7.59
C GLU A 160 2.97 2.29 9.13
N ALA A 161 2.39 3.36 9.67
CA ALA A 161 2.26 3.50 11.13
C ALA A 161 1.36 2.42 11.74
N ASP A 162 0.26 2.07 11.08
CA ASP A 162 -0.66 1.02 11.54
C ASP A 162 -0.04 -0.37 11.43
N ILE A 163 0.71 -0.65 10.36
CA ILE A 163 1.50 -1.88 10.20
C ILE A 163 2.49 -2.02 11.36
N ALA A 164 3.24 -0.97 11.66
CA ALA A 164 4.21 -0.98 12.77
C ALA A 164 3.54 -1.23 14.13
N ARG A 165 2.37 -0.64 14.37
CA ARG A 165 1.58 -0.85 15.59
C ARG A 165 1.06 -2.28 15.67
N LEU A 166 0.49 -2.83 14.58
CA LEU A 166 0.02 -4.21 14.52
C LEU A 166 1.15 -5.21 14.78
N GLN A 167 2.31 -5.00 14.17
CA GLN A 167 3.49 -5.83 14.42
C GLN A 167 3.95 -5.78 15.89
N ALA A 168 3.92 -4.60 16.51
CA ALA A 168 4.26 -4.46 17.93
C ALA A 168 3.26 -5.24 18.82
N LYS A 169 1.96 -5.12 18.53
CA LYS A 169 0.91 -5.85 19.25
C LYS A 169 0.98 -7.35 19.02
N LEU A 170 1.32 -7.78 17.81
CA LEU A 170 1.51 -9.19 17.49
C LEU A 170 2.69 -9.78 18.28
N ARG A 171 3.82 -9.07 18.36
CA ARG A 171 4.95 -9.49 19.22
C ARG A 171 4.54 -9.58 20.69
N GLU A 172 3.77 -8.62 21.19
CA GLU A 172 3.24 -8.64 22.56
C GLU A 172 2.33 -9.87 22.79
N ALA A 173 1.40 -10.12 21.84
CA ALA A 173 0.49 -11.27 21.92
C ALA A 173 1.24 -12.60 21.92
N ARG A 174 2.23 -12.77 21.02
CA ARG A 174 3.09 -13.97 20.99
C ARG A 174 3.90 -14.13 22.27
N GLY A 175 4.43 -13.04 22.84
CA GLY A 175 5.10 -13.08 24.14
C GLY A 175 4.18 -13.55 25.27
N ARG A 176 2.92 -13.10 25.27
CA ARG A 176 1.92 -13.56 26.25
C ARG A 176 1.51 -15.01 26.02
N GLN A 177 1.38 -15.44 24.77
CA GLN A 177 1.14 -16.85 24.43
C GLN A 177 2.23 -17.75 25.02
N ASN A 178 3.50 -17.40 24.81
CA ASN A 178 4.64 -18.13 25.37
C ASN A 178 4.62 -18.14 26.91
N ALA A 179 4.27 -17.01 27.54
CA ALA A 179 4.15 -16.93 28.99
C ALA A 179 3.02 -17.81 29.54
N ILE A 180 1.87 -17.88 28.84
CA ILE A 180 0.77 -18.78 29.19
C ILE A 180 1.22 -20.24 29.05
N ALA A 181 1.88 -20.60 27.95
CA ALA A 181 2.41 -21.94 27.72
C ALA A 181 3.41 -22.35 28.81
N ALA A 182 4.37 -21.49 29.16
CA ALA A 182 5.35 -21.73 30.20
C ALA A 182 4.71 -21.88 31.59
N ARG A 183 3.72 -21.04 31.93
CA ARG A 183 2.95 -21.19 33.18
C ARG A 183 2.22 -22.53 33.24
N PHE A 184 1.68 -22.93 32.14
CA PHE A 184 0.95 -24.17 32.00
C PHE A 184 1.89 -25.38 32.19
N GLU A 185 3.04 -25.42 31.51
CA GLU A 185 4.07 -26.45 31.65
C GLU A 185 4.59 -26.54 33.08
N SER A 186 4.84 -25.36 33.72
CA SER A 186 5.27 -25.35 35.11
C SER A 186 4.19 -25.85 36.10
N ALA A 187 2.90 -25.57 35.79
CA ALA A 187 1.80 -26.10 36.59
C ALA A 187 1.67 -27.62 36.40
N LEU A 188 1.87 -28.12 35.16
CA LEU A 188 1.89 -29.52 34.84
C LEU A 188 3.01 -30.27 35.58
N THR A 189 4.21 -29.72 35.56
CA THR A 189 5.38 -30.28 36.27
C THR A 189 5.13 -30.32 37.77
N ARG A 190 4.56 -29.26 38.35
CA ARG A 190 4.15 -29.25 39.76
C ARG A 190 3.05 -30.24 40.07
N ALA A 191 2.09 -30.43 39.16
CA ALA A 191 1.04 -31.44 39.33
C ALA A 191 1.63 -32.85 39.28
N ARG A 192 2.51 -33.18 38.32
CA ARG A 192 3.25 -34.44 38.24
C ARG A 192 4.07 -34.71 39.51
N ALA A 193 4.79 -33.71 40.02
CA ALA A 193 5.54 -33.86 41.27
C ALA A 193 4.62 -34.17 42.47
N ARG A 194 3.44 -33.55 42.54
CA ARG A 194 2.45 -33.86 43.59
C ARG A 194 1.84 -35.22 43.42
N GLU A 195 1.65 -35.71 42.19
CA GLU A 195 1.10 -37.02 41.89
C GLU A 195 2.05 -38.15 42.31
N VAL A 196 3.35 -37.98 42.04
CA VAL A 196 4.41 -38.89 42.54
C VAL A 196 4.40 -38.93 44.07
N MET A 197 4.00 -37.83 44.72
CA MET A 197 3.91 -37.76 46.17
C MET A 197 2.56 -38.25 46.74
N HIS A 198 1.44 -38.27 45.99
CA HIS A 198 0.09 -38.46 46.55
C HIS A 198 -0.86 -39.36 45.74
N GLY A 199 -0.43 -40.07 44.68
CA GLY A 199 -1.17 -41.18 44.01
C GLY A 199 -2.44 -40.85 43.22
N SER A 200 -2.51 -41.38 42.06
CA SER A 200 -3.60 -41.97 41.21
C SER A 200 -4.78 -41.12 40.64
N ARG A 201 -5.11 -39.95 41.09
CA ARG A 201 -6.33 -39.24 40.59
C ARG A 201 -6.13 -38.31 39.37
N THR A 202 -4.95 -38.18 38.89
CA THR A 202 -4.61 -37.18 37.88
C THR A 202 -4.35 -37.72 36.46
N GLN A 203 -4.37 -39.04 36.26
CA GLN A 203 -4.05 -39.66 34.97
C GLN A 203 -5.04 -39.27 33.84
N ASP A 204 -6.33 -39.08 34.19
CA ASP A 204 -7.36 -38.65 33.22
C ASP A 204 -7.23 -37.17 32.79
N ALA A 205 -6.68 -36.33 33.64
CA ALA A 205 -6.40 -34.92 33.25
C ALA A 205 -5.18 -34.81 32.31
N PHE A 206 -4.16 -35.64 32.50
CA PHE A 206 -2.94 -35.67 31.70
C PHE A 206 -3.18 -36.16 30.27
N SER A 207 -4.04 -37.19 30.08
CA SER A 207 -4.37 -37.65 28.72
C SER A 207 -5.08 -36.59 27.88
N LYS A 208 -5.91 -35.75 28.49
CA LYS A 208 -6.54 -34.62 27.82
C LYS A 208 -5.53 -33.51 27.43
N PHE A 209 -4.49 -33.37 28.24
CA PHE A 209 -3.42 -32.40 28.01
C PHE A 209 -2.50 -32.82 26.87
N GLU A 210 -2.09 -34.08 26.80
CA GLU A 210 -1.27 -34.60 25.71
C GLU A 210 -1.97 -34.46 24.35
N ILE A 211 -3.31 -34.56 24.32
CA ILE A 211 -4.13 -34.31 23.13
C ILE A 211 -4.12 -32.82 22.75
N LEU A 212 -4.13 -31.91 23.72
CA LEU A 212 -4.09 -30.48 23.47
C LEU A 212 -2.70 -30.02 23.03
N GLU A 213 -1.63 -30.56 23.61
CA GLU A 213 -0.23 -30.30 23.23
C GLU A 213 0.02 -30.75 21.78
N ARG A 214 -0.38 -31.99 21.42
CA ARG A 214 -0.30 -32.45 20.02
C ARG A 214 -1.10 -31.61 19.04
N ARG A 215 -2.22 -31.01 19.47
CA ARG A 215 -2.99 -30.09 18.64
C ARG A 215 -2.31 -28.71 18.50
N ALA A 216 -1.65 -28.25 19.55
CA ALA A 216 -0.86 -27.02 19.49
C ALA A 216 0.36 -27.20 18.57
N ASP A 217 1.14 -28.28 18.73
CA ASP A 217 2.27 -28.65 17.88
C ASP A 217 1.87 -28.82 16.40
N PHE A 218 0.69 -29.41 16.15
CA PHE A 218 0.16 -29.57 14.81
C PHE A 218 -0.26 -28.22 14.19
N ALA A 219 -0.79 -27.31 15.00
CA ALA A 219 -1.14 -25.95 14.54
C ALA A 219 0.14 -25.11 14.27
N GLU A 220 1.15 -25.26 15.13
CA GLU A 220 2.45 -24.59 15.00
C GLU A 220 3.21 -25.13 13.77
N GLY A 221 3.28 -26.45 13.59
CA GLY A 221 3.87 -27.07 12.40
C GLY A 221 3.12 -26.76 11.09
N ARG A 222 1.83 -26.46 11.14
CA ARG A 222 1.09 -25.94 9.98
C ARG A 222 1.44 -24.48 9.67
N CYS A 223 1.70 -23.66 10.67
CA CYS A 223 2.15 -22.29 10.47
C CYS A 223 3.57 -22.27 9.87
N ASP A 224 4.45 -23.16 10.34
CA ASP A 224 5.82 -23.29 9.81
C ASP A 224 5.84 -23.92 8.40
N ALA A 225 4.95 -24.89 8.13
CA ALA A 225 4.84 -25.53 6.81
C ALA A 225 4.18 -24.64 5.73
N LEU A 226 3.40 -23.66 6.13
CA LEU A 226 2.86 -22.63 5.23
C LEU A 226 3.91 -21.58 4.84
N GLY A 227 5.18 -21.77 5.28
CA GLY A 227 6.37 -21.06 4.83
C GLY A 227 6.02 -19.67 4.35
N ILE A 228 5.65 -18.79 5.26
CA ILE A 228 5.55 -17.37 4.93
C ILE A 228 6.99 -16.94 4.71
N THR A 229 7.50 -17.16 3.49
CA THR A 229 8.60 -16.33 2.99
C THR A 229 8.15 -14.93 3.33
N SER A 230 8.88 -14.36 4.26
CA SER A 230 8.50 -13.13 4.92
C SER A 230 8.10 -12.13 3.82
N LEU A 231 6.89 -11.58 3.86
CA LEU A 231 6.51 -10.45 3.02
C LEU A 231 7.53 -9.29 3.19
N GLU A 232 8.30 -9.30 4.27
CA GLU A 232 9.49 -8.48 4.46
C GLU A 232 10.57 -8.80 3.42
N ASP A 233 10.85 -10.08 3.15
CA ASP A 233 11.82 -10.48 2.11
C ASP A 233 11.33 -10.10 0.71
N GLU A 234 10.02 -10.17 0.44
CA GLU A 234 9.45 -9.72 -0.85
C GLU A 234 9.47 -8.19 -0.98
N ILE A 235 9.19 -7.45 0.10
CA ILE A 235 9.28 -5.98 0.11
C ILE A 235 10.75 -5.53 0.03
N ASP A 236 11.67 -6.21 0.71
CA ASP A 236 13.10 -5.93 0.64
C ASP A 236 13.67 -6.26 -0.75
N GLN A 237 13.20 -7.32 -1.41
CA GLN A 237 13.53 -7.61 -2.81
C GLN A 237 12.98 -6.53 -3.76
N LEU A 238 11.75 -6.07 -3.58
CA LEU A 238 11.19 -4.98 -4.38
C LEU A 238 11.95 -3.66 -4.19
N GLN A 239 12.39 -3.36 -2.98
CA GLN A 239 13.22 -2.17 -2.69
C GLN A 239 14.65 -2.32 -3.26
N ALA A 240 15.21 -3.54 -3.24
CA ALA A 240 16.51 -3.82 -3.85
C ALA A 240 16.43 -3.68 -5.37
N ASP A 241 15.40 -4.20 -6.00
CA ASP A 241 15.17 -4.07 -7.44
C ASP A 241 14.97 -2.61 -7.87
N GLU A 242 14.25 -1.79 -7.07
CA GLU A 242 14.13 -0.35 -7.34
C GLU A 242 15.47 0.40 -7.24
N LYS A 243 16.31 0.05 -6.28
CA LYS A 243 17.68 0.63 -6.17
C LYS A 243 18.55 0.24 -7.35
N ILE A 244 18.51 -1.02 -7.76
CA ILE A 244 19.25 -1.53 -8.92
C ILE A 244 18.79 -0.84 -10.21
N ASP A 245 17.47 -0.64 -10.38
CA ASP A 245 16.92 0.06 -11.53
C ASP A 245 17.31 1.56 -11.55
N ALA A 246 17.33 2.21 -10.40
CA ALA A 246 17.79 3.59 -10.28
C ALA A 246 19.29 3.73 -10.61
N GLU A 247 20.11 2.79 -10.15
CA GLU A 247 21.55 2.74 -10.43
C GLU A 247 21.81 2.46 -11.91
N LEU A 248 21.03 1.58 -12.51
CA LEU A 248 21.09 1.27 -13.95
C LEU A 248 20.74 2.51 -14.79
N GLN A 249 19.72 3.27 -14.40
CA GLN A 249 19.35 4.52 -15.06
C GLN A 249 20.44 5.59 -14.91
N ALA A 250 21.02 5.73 -13.72
CA ALA A 250 22.15 6.63 -13.48
C ALA A 250 23.37 6.27 -14.34
N MET A 251 23.70 5.00 -14.46
CA MET A 251 24.80 4.52 -15.32
C MET A 251 24.53 4.76 -16.81
N LYS A 252 23.28 4.55 -17.27
CA LYS A 252 22.87 4.87 -18.64
C LYS A 252 22.98 6.37 -18.94
N ALA A 253 22.56 7.23 -18.01
CA ALA A 253 22.66 8.68 -18.12
C ALA A 253 24.13 9.15 -18.16
N ALA A 254 24.98 8.59 -17.27
CA ALA A 254 26.42 8.88 -17.24
C ALA A 254 27.11 8.47 -18.55
N ARG A 255 26.77 7.29 -19.09
CA ARG A 255 27.31 6.81 -20.38
C ARG A 255 26.85 7.68 -21.55
N ALA A 256 25.60 8.12 -21.54
CA ALA A 256 25.09 9.05 -22.57
C ALA A 256 25.79 10.41 -22.51
N ALA A 257 26.08 10.91 -21.28
CA ALA A 257 26.85 12.15 -21.08
C ALA A 257 28.29 12.01 -21.57
N GLN A 258 28.96 10.87 -21.29
CA GLN A 258 30.31 10.59 -21.79
C GLN A 258 30.38 10.47 -23.32
N LEU A 259 29.36 9.89 -23.95
CA LEU A 259 29.29 9.83 -25.43
C LEU A 259 29.09 11.20 -26.06
N ARG A 260 28.28 12.08 -25.42
CA ARG A 260 28.13 13.48 -25.87
C ARG A 260 29.41 14.31 -25.69
N ALA A 261 30.13 14.09 -24.58
CA ALA A 261 31.41 14.75 -24.32
C ALA A 261 32.55 14.31 -25.26
N ARG A 262 32.45 13.12 -25.89
CA ARG A 262 33.38 12.61 -26.89
C ARG A 262 33.07 13.02 -28.33
N ALA A 263 31.87 13.56 -28.57
CA ALA A 263 31.37 14.01 -29.88
C ALA A 263 31.53 15.53 -30.10
N ASN A 264 31.98 16.29 -29.08
CA ASN A 264 32.44 17.66 -29.13
C ASN A 264 33.97 17.71 -28.99
#